data_5d871f8c42f5136466a6966ce2178c84
#
_entry.id   5d871f8c42f5136466a6966ce2178c84
#
_cell.length_a   1.000
_cell.length_b   1.000
_cell.length_c   1.000
_cell.angle_alpha   90.00
_cell.angle_beta   90.00
_cell.angle_gamma   90.00
#
_symmetry.space_group_name_H-M   'P 1'
#
loop_
_entity.id
_entity.type
_entity.pdbx_description
1 polymer ?
#
loop_
_entity_poly.entity_id
_entity_poly.type
_entity_poly.pdbx_seq_one_letter_code
_entity_poly.pdbx_strand_id
1 'polypeptide(L)'
;MVLVGAYAGLRWGEAAGLTRAGIDVLRSRITITSTAVEVRGHVTLGNEPKTSRSKRTVPVARSVMRRLEEHLANFVGPESDALVFTAPRGGPLARSLFSRRVWQPAVIRAGIPHITFHGLRHSFVAILVAAGCNVREVSEWAGHNSVAFTLTRYGGLFEDGSDAAVDRLDALLGDGSKDPDNVLQLHTRNLR
;
A
#
# COMPACT_ATOMS: atom_id res chain seq x y z
N MET A 1 0.58 -3.00 12.72
CA MET A 1 0.06 -3.89 11.66
C MET A 1 -1.16 -3.30 10.92
N VAL A 2 -2.20 -2.82 11.61
CA VAL A 2 -3.38 -2.18 10.98
C VAL A 2 -2.99 -1.05 10.03
N LEU A 3 -2.10 -0.14 10.47
CA LEU A 3 -1.65 0.99 9.66
C LEU A 3 -1.02 0.57 8.32
N VAL A 4 -0.16 -0.46 8.31
CA VAL A 4 0.45 -0.92 7.06
C VAL A 4 -0.54 -1.65 6.14
N GLY A 5 -1.58 -2.28 6.71
CA GLY A 5 -2.69 -2.83 5.93
C GLY A 5 -3.54 -1.74 5.27
N ALA A 6 -3.90 -0.69 6.03
CA ALA A 6 -4.82 0.36 5.60
C ALA A 6 -4.14 1.46 4.75
N TYR A 7 -2.85 1.76 4.97
CA TYR A 7 -2.16 2.90 4.37
C TYR A 7 -0.93 2.53 3.53
N ALA A 8 -0.56 1.26 3.47
CA ALA A 8 0.43 0.72 2.55
C ALA A 8 -0.08 -0.49 1.77
N GLY A 9 -1.31 -0.91 2.02
CA GLY A 9 -1.99 -1.95 1.26
C GLY A 9 -1.34 -3.33 1.34
N LEU A 10 -0.58 -3.64 2.39
CA LEU A 10 0.10 -4.91 2.54
C LEU A 10 -0.91 -6.05 2.73
N ARG A 11 -0.67 -7.16 2.01
CA ARG A 11 -1.37 -8.42 2.29
C ARG A 11 -0.96 -8.93 3.66
N TRP A 12 -1.79 -9.79 4.27
CA TRP A 12 -1.47 -10.40 5.56
C TRP A 12 -0.04 -10.97 5.61
N GLY A 13 0.29 -11.86 4.67
CA GLY A 13 1.60 -12.50 4.64
C GLY A 13 2.75 -11.52 4.43
N GLU A 14 2.55 -10.47 3.63
CA GLU A 14 3.52 -9.40 3.42
C GLU A 14 3.76 -8.60 4.71
N ALA A 15 2.68 -8.27 5.44
CA ALA A 15 2.79 -7.57 6.71
C ALA A 15 3.43 -8.45 7.79
N ALA A 16 3.07 -9.74 7.87
CA ALA A 16 3.64 -10.67 8.84
C ALA A 16 5.09 -11.06 8.53
N GLY A 17 5.51 -10.98 7.26
CA GLY A 17 6.88 -11.21 6.81
C GLY A 17 7.72 -9.93 6.66
N LEU A 18 7.18 -8.76 7.01
CA LEU A 18 7.90 -7.50 6.88
C LEU A 18 9.08 -7.45 7.86
N THR A 19 10.26 -7.17 7.33
CA THR A 19 11.49 -7.03 8.11
C THR A 19 11.90 -5.57 8.27
N ARG A 20 12.78 -5.30 9.23
CA ARG A 20 13.34 -3.96 9.47
C ARG A 20 13.98 -3.38 8.22
N ALA A 21 14.76 -4.17 7.48
CA ALA A 21 15.40 -3.76 6.22
C ALA A 21 14.38 -3.35 5.13
N GLY A 22 13.13 -3.81 5.22
CA GLY A 22 12.06 -3.43 4.30
C GLY A 22 11.53 -2.02 4.51
N ILE A 23 11.97 -1.29 5.56
CA ILE A 23 11.43 0.03 5.92
C ILE A 23 12.51 1.10 5.73
N ASP A 24 12.29 1.98 4.77
CA ASP A 24 13.10 3.18 4.56
C ASP A 24 12.36 4.40 5.17
N VAL A 25 12.72 4.71 6.42
CA VAL A 25 12.12 5.82 7.17
C VAL A 25 12.40 7.14 6.48
N LEU A 26 13.63 7.36 6.01
CA LEU A 26 14.06 8.62 5.41
C LEU A 26 13.29 8.94 4.12
N ARG A 27 13.07 7.91 3.27
CA ARG A 27 12.34 8.07 2.03
C ARG A 27 10.84 7.81 2.16
N SER A 28 10.36 7.46 3.38
CA SER A 28 8.97 7.09 3.66
C SER A 28 8.46 6.00 2.72
N ARG A 29 9.18 4.87 2.64
CA ARG A 29 8.87 3.76 1.75
C ARG A 29 8.92 2.43 2.47
N ILE A 30 8.07 1.50 2.03
CA ILE A 30 8.10 0.10 2.45
C ILE A 30 8.39 -0.76 1.22
N THR A 31 9.46 -1.55 1.28
CA THR A 31 9.82 -2.53 0.26
C THR A 31 9.45 -3.93 0.74
N ILE A 32 8.62 -4.62 -0.03
CA ILE A 32 8.15 -5.96 0.28
C ILE A 32 9.10 -6.96 -0.38
N THR A 33 9.86 -7.69 0.44
CA THR A 33 10.88 -8.66 0.00
C THR A 33 10.58 -10.07 0.45
N SER A 34 9.73 -10.24 1.46
CA SER A 34 9.40 -11.55 2.04
C SER A 34 7.91 -11.67 2.34
N THR A 35 7.45 -12.88 2.52
CA THR A 35 6.05 -13.18 2.82
C THR A 35 5.98 -14.33 3.81
N ALA A 36 5.20 -14.16 4.89
CA ALA A 36 4.87 -15.23 5.81
C ALA A 36 3.74 -16.09 5.25
N VAL A 37 3.94 -17.40 5.23
CA VAL A 37 2.96 -18.39 4.79
C VAL A 37 2.64 -19.34 5.94
N GLU A 38 1.37 -19.51 6.28
CA GLU A 38 0.91 -20.46 7.29
C GLU A 38 0.37 -21.72 6.61
N VAL A 39 0.99 -22.85 6.91
CA VAL A 39 0.56 -24.19 6.46
C VAL A 39 0.38 -25.09 7.67
N ARG A 40 -0.82 -25.61 7.89
CA ARG A 40 -1.15 -26.49 9.01
C ARG A 40 -0.70 -25.96 10.39
N GLY A 41 -0.83 -24.65 10.61
CA GLY A 41 -0.45 -23.98 11.85
C GLY A 41 1.04 -23.64 11.99
N HIS A 42 1.89 -24.06 11.05
CA HIS A 42 3.29 -23.67 10.97
C HIS A 42 3.45 -22.45 10.07
N VAL A 43 4.15 -21.42 10.55
CA VAL A 43 4.45 -20.22 9.76
C VAL A 43 5.88 -20.29 9.28
N THR A 44 6.05 -20.21 7.97
CA THR A 44 7.36 -20.13 7.31
C THR A 44 7.52 -18.76 6.66
N LEU A 45 8.72 -18.22 6.72
CA LEU A 45 9.09 -16.99 6.01
C LEU A 45 9.68 -17.41 4.65
N GLY A 46 9.01 -17.02 3.58
CA GLY A 46 9.54 -17.19 2.22
C GLY A 46 10.43 -16.01 1.86
N ASN A 47 11.70 -16.28 1.55
CA ASN A 47 12.68 -15.26 1.17
C ASN A 47 12.49 -14.76 -0.27
N GLU A 48 11.65 -15.42 -1.06
CA GLU A 48 11.33 -14.95 -2.41
C GLU A 48 9.82 -14.95 -2.67
N PRO A 49 9.27 -13.79 -3.02
CA PRO A 49 7.94 -13.74 -3.58
C PRO A 49 7.93 -14.54 -4.89
N LYS A 50 6.94 -15.40 -5.06
CA LYS A 50 6.79 -16.32 -6.21
C LYS A 50 6.84 -15.64 -7.60
N THR A 51 6.79 -14.32 -7.68
CA THR A 51 6.88 -13.56 -8.93
C THR A 51 7.66 -12.27 -8.72
N SER A 52 8.34 -11.78 -9.75
CA SER A 52 9.04 -10.48 -9.76
C SER A 52 8.12 -9.29 -9.39
N ARG A 53 6.82 -9.38 -9.66
CA ARG A 53 5.80 -8.39 -9.28
C ARG A 53 5.46 -8.37 -7.79
N SER A 54 5.89 -9.36 -7.04
CA SER A 54 5.68 -9.39 -5.59
C SER A 54 6.73 -8.56 -4.84
N LYS A 55 7.90 -8.31 -5.45
CA LYS A 55 8.85 -7.30 -4.97
C LYS A 55 8.36 -5.93 -5.43
N ARG A 56 7.88 -5.13 -4.53
CA ARG A 56 7.46 -3.76 -4.82
C ARG A 56 7.81 -2.83 -3.67
N THR A 57 7.97 -1.57 -4.00
CA THR A 57 8.16 -0.49 -3.03
C THR A 57 6.93 0.39 -3.02
N VAL A 58 6.35 0.56 -1.84
CA VAL A 58 5.13 1.35 -1.63
C VAL A 58 5.50 2.64 -0.91
N PRO A 59 5.16 3.82 -1.46
CA PRO A 59 5.28 5.07 -0.73
C PRO A 59 4.25 5.10 0.41
N VAL A 60 4.64 5.65 1.54
CA VAL A 60 3.81 5.71 2.75
C VAL A 60 3.72 7.14 3.23
N ALA A 61 2.54 7.59 3.63
CA ALA A 61 2.36 8.92 4.19
C ALA A 61 3.29 9.14 5.41
N ARG A 62 3.92 10.31 5.49
CA ARG A 62 4.89 10.62 6.57
C ARG A 62 4.32 10.46 7.97
N SER A 63 3.03 10.74 8.17
CA SER A 63 2.34 10.53 9.44
C SER A 63 2.28 9.06 9.85
N VAL A 64 2.07 8.16 8.89
CA VAL A 64 2.07 6.71 9.10
C VAL A 64 3.50 6.21 9.33
N MET A 65 4.47 6.71 8.56
CA MET A 65 5.87 6.34 8.69
C MET A 65 6.43 6.70 10.07
N ARG A 66 6.08 7.87 10.62
CA ARG A 66 6.46 8.27 11.98
C ARG A 66 5.97 7.28 13.04
N ARG A 67 4.72 6.82 12.93
CA ARG A 67 4.18 5.77 13.81
C ARG A 67 4.92 4.43 13.67
N LEU A 68 5.36 4.14 12.46
CA LEU A 68 6.14 2.93 12.19
C LEU A 68 7.56 3.06 12.74
N GLU A 69 8.18 4.21 12.66
CA GLU A 69 9.48 4.53 13.26
C GLU A 69 9.44 4.38 14.79
N GLU A 70 8.42 4.94 15.45
CA GLU A 70 8.18 4.74 16.88
C GLU A 70 8.06 3.25 17.22
N HIS A 71 7.36 2.48 16.39
CA HIS A 71 7.23 1.03 16.56
C HIS A 71 8.57 0.31 16.40
N LEU A 72 9.36 0.68 15.39
CA LEU A 72 10.70 0.11 15.18
C LEU A 72 11.63 0.38 16.36
N ALA A 73 11.57 1.57 16.94
CA ALA A 73 12.41 1.94 18.08
C ALA A 73 12.05 1.17 19.36
N ASN A 74 10.75 0.90 19.57
CA ASN A 74 10.28 0.35 20.85
C ASN A 74 10.09 -1.17 20.85
N PHE A 75 9.89 -1.80 19.68
CA PHE A 75 9.41 -3.20 19.61
C PHE A 75 10.18 -4.09 18.64
N VAL A 76 11.14 -3.55 17.88
CA VAL A 76 11.83 -4.32 16.82
C VAL A 76 13.32 -4.33 17.10
N GLY A 77 13.94 -5.51 17.05
CA GLY A 77 15.39 -5.67 17.19
C GLY A 77 16.18 -4.86 16.16
N PRO A 78 17.45 -4.59 16.41
CA PRO A 78 18.31 -3.79 15.54
C PRO A 78 18.70 -4.51 14.24
N GLU A 79 18.55 -5.83 14.19
CA GLU A 79 18.97 -6.66 13.07
C GLU A 79 18.16 -6.33 11.81
N SER A 80 18.79 -6.35 10.66
CA SER A 80 18.15 -6.01 9.38
C SER A 80 16.99 -6.95 9.00
N ASP A 81 17.09 -8.21 9.41
CA ASP A 81 16.11 -9.26 9.19
C ASP A 81 15.08 -9.39 10.32
N ALA A 82 15.19 -8.58 11.39
CA ALA A 82 14.22 -8.56 12.48
C ALA A 82 12.80 -8.30 11.95
N LEU A 83 11.86 -9.17 12.33
CA LEU A 83 10.45 -8.99 11.96
C LEU A 83 9.84 -7.76 12.61
N VAL A 84 9.16 -6.94 11.81
CA VAL A 84 8.48 -5.73 12.31
C VAL A 84 7.28 -6.06 13.20
N PHE A 85 6.62 -7.19 12.93
CA PHE A 85 5.47 -7.64 13.71
C PHE A 85 5.67 -9.09 14.14
N THR A 86 5.76 -9.31 15.43
CA THR A 86 6.03 -10.62 16.03
C THR A 86 4.87 -11.09 16.91
N ALA A 87 4.83 -12.39 17.16
CA ALA A 87 3.98 -12.97 18.20
C ALA A 87 4.51 -12.59 19.60
N PRO A 88 3.69 -12.65 20.67
CA PRO A 88 4.11 -12.26 22.03
C PRO A 88 5.33 -13.02 22.59
N ARG A 89 5.59 -14.22 22.05
CA ARG A 89 6.77 -15.04 22.42
C ARG A 89 7.91 -14.92 21.41
N GLY A 90 7.89 -13.91 20.54
CA GLY A 90 8.77 -13.80 19.38
C GLY A 90 8.29 -14.67 18.21
N GLY A 91 9.04 -14.63 17.10
CA GLY A 91 8.71 -15.37 15.88
C GLY A 91 7.54 -14.79 15.07
N PRO A 92 7.23 -15.41 13.93
CA PRO A 92 6.24 -14.90 13.00
C PRO A 92 4.81 -15.06 13.51
N LEU A 93 3.94 -14.14 13.11
CA LEU A 93 2.52 -14.16 13.44
C LEU A 93 1.78 -15.25 12.66
N ALA A 94 1.05 -16.12 13.34
CA ALA A 94 0.10 -17.03 12.71
C ALA A 94 -1.22 -16.28 12.40
N ARG A 95 -1.66 -16.33 11.15
CA ARG A 95 -2.87 -15.65 10.67
C ARG A 95 -4.12 -16.09 11.42
N SER A 96 -4.26 -17.38 11.62
CA SER A 96 -5.41 -17.99 12.29
C SER A 96 -5.55 -17.51 13.73
N LEU A 97 -4.43 -17.48 14.48
CA LEU A 97 -4.40 -17.04 15.87
C LEU A 97 -4.62 -15.51 15.97
N PHE A 98 -3.95 -14.73 15.14
CA PHE A 98 -4.14 -13.29 15.12
C PHE A 98 -5.58 -12.92 14.78
N SER A 99 -6.16 -13.53 13.75
CA SER A 99 -7.54 -13.26 13.35
C SER A 99 -8.50 -13.50 14.51
N ARG A 100 -8.39 -14.65 15.17
CA ARG A 100 -9.31 -15.04 16.24
C ARG A 100 -9.08 -14.28 17.55
N ARG A 101 -7.82 -14.06 17.95
CA ARG A 101 -7.49 -13.51 19.28
C ARG A 101 -7.30 -12.01 19.31
N VAL A 102 -6.99 -11.39 18.17
CA VAL A 102 -6.65 -9.97 18.10
C VAL A 102 -7.60 -9.22 17.19
N TRP A 103 -7.70 -9.65 15.91
CA TRP A 103 -8.41 -8.90 14.89
C TRP A 103 -9.92 -8.84 15.12
N GLN A 104 -10.58 -10.00 15.20
CA GLN A 104 -12.03 -10.06 15.39
C GLN A 104 -12.49 -9.37 16.68
N PRO A 105 -11.86 -9.62 17.86
CA PRO A 105 -12.20 -8.87 19.06
C PRO A 105 -11.97 -7.36 18.93
N ALA A 106 -10.95 -6.92 18.20
CA ALA A 106 -10.70 -5.49 17.99
C ALA A 106 -11.77 -4.84 17.12
N VAL A 107 -12.21 -5.50 16.04
CA VAL A 107 -13.31 -5.05 15.17
C VAL A 107 -14.61 -4.94 15.95
N ILE A 108 -14.94 -5.93 16.77
CA ILE A 108 -16.14 -5.92 17.63
C ILE A 108 -16.09 -4.76 18.64
N ARG A 109 -14.96 -4.58 19.33
CA ARG A 109 -14.79 -3.46 20.29
C ARG A 109 -14.87 -2.09 19.64
N ALA A 110 -14.44 -1.98 18.37
CA ALA A 110 -14.52 -0.73 17.63
C ALA A 110 -15.95 -0.40 17.14
N GLY A 111 -16.91 -1.32 17.27
CA GLY A 111 -18.30 -1.10 16.83
C GLY A 111 -18.45 -0.92 15.32
N ILE A 112 -17.47 -1.36 14.53
CA ILE A 112 -17.51 -1.24 13.06
C ILE A 112 -18.03 -2.53 12.43
N PRO A 113 -18.61 -2.47 11.21
CA PRO A 113 -19.01 -3.66 10.46
C PRO A 113 -17.86 -4.64 10.31
N HIS A 114 -18.20 -5.93 10.19
CA HIS A 114 -17.18 -6.97 10.01
C HIS A 114 -16.29 -6.67 8.80
N ILE A 115 -15.01 -6.48 9.07
CA ILE A 115 -13.96 -6.28 8.07
C ILE A 115 -12.85 -7.31 8.26
N THR A 116 -12.34 -7.87 7.18
CA THR A 116 -11.15 -8.72 7.22
C THR A 116 -9.88 -7.88 7.16
N PHE A 117 -8.73 -8.44 7.56
CA PHE A 117 -7.44 -7.75 7.35
C PHE A 117 -7.21 -7.39 5.88
N HIS A 118 -7.68 -8.23 4.95
CA HIS A 118 -7.62 -7.94 3.52
C HIS A 118 -8.52 -6.75 3.12
N GLY A 119 -9.60 -6.52 3.85
CA GLY A 119 -10.47 -5.34 3.67
C GLY A 119 -9.73 -4.01 3.84
N LEU A 120 -8.69 -3.95 4.70
CA LEU A 120 -7.85 -2.77 4.85
C LEU A 120 -7.15 -2.37 3.54
N ARG A 121 -6.80 -3.34 2.72
CA ARG A 121 -6.19 -3.07 1.41
C ARG A 121 -7.19 -2.45 0.43
N HIS A 122 -8.49 -2.78 0.52
CA HIS A 122 -9.51 -2.07 -0.25
C HIS A 122 -9.59 -0.59 0.16
N SER A 123 -9.48 -0.30 1.45
CA SER A 123 -9.39 1.07 1.95
C SER A 123 -8.15 1.80 1.42
N PHE A 124 -6.99 1.13 1.36
CA PHE A 124 -5.78 1.69 0.76
C PHE A 124 -6.00 2.12 -0.69
N VAL A 125 -6.61 1.25 -1.50
CA VAL A 125 -6.92 1.57 -2.91
C VAL A 125 -7.85 2.78 -3.00
N ALA A 126 -8.91 2.82 -2.20
CA ALA A 126 -9.84 3.95 -2.18
C ALA A 126 -9.14 5.27 -1.76
N ILE A 127 -8.23 5.21 -0.78
CA ILE A 127 -7.44 6.36 -0.34
C ILE A 127 -6.52 6.86 -1.47
N LEU A 128 -5.85 5.97 -2.21
CA LEU A 128 -5.00 6.35 -3.33
C LEU A 128 -5.79 7.03 -4.45
N VAL A 129 -6.96 6.49 -4.78
CA VAL A 129 -7.85 7.10 -5.79
C VAL A 129 -8.32 8.47 -5.32
N ALA A 130 -8.78 8.60 -4.08
CA ALA A 130 -9.18 9.89 -3.49
C ALA A 130 -8.03 10.90 -3.42
N ALA A 131 -6.77 10.41 -3.32
CA ALA A 131 -5.57 11.25 -3.38
C ALA A 131 -5.16 11.62 -4.83
N GLY A 132 -5.94 11.24 -5.84
CA GLY A 132 -5.69 11.56 -7.25
C GLY A 132 -4.62 10.69 -7.92
N CYS A 133 -4.24 9.56 -7.32
CA CYS A 133 -3.31 8.62 -7.94
C CYS A 133 -3.93 8.00 -9.19
N ASN A 134 -3.14 7.88 -10.26
CA ASN A 134 -3.61 7.23 -11.48
C ASN A 134 -3.71 5.69 -11.30
N VAL A 135 -4.46 5.06 -12.19
CA VAL A 135 -4.74 3.61 -12.11
C VAL A 135 -3.48 2.74 -12.13
N ARG A 136 -2.41 3.19 -12.80
CA ARG A 136 -1.14 2.47 -12.87
C ARG A 136 -0.42 2.50 -11.52
N GLU A 137 -0.34 3.66 -10.89
CA GLU A 137 0.22 3.83 -9.53
C GLU A 137 -0.54 2.98 -8.52
N VAL A 138 -1.88 3.05 -8.54
CA VAL A 138 -2.73 2.23 -7.68
C VAL A 138 -2.48 0.75 -7.90
N SER A 139 -2.41 0.29 -9.15
CA SER A 139 -2.14 -1.11 -9.50
C SER A 139 -0.77 -1.58 -9.01
N GLU A 140 0.26 -0.76 -9.21
CA GLU A 140 1.64 -1.04 -8.83
C GLU A 140 1.79 -1.11 -7.30
N TRP A 141 1.38 -0.08 -6.58
CA TRP A 141 1.54 -0.01 -5.12
C TRP A 141 0.65 -1.00 -4.39
N ALA A 142 -0.55 -1.23 -4.89
CA ALA A 142 -1.37 -2.32 -4.40
C ALA A 142 -0.80 -3.70 -4.77
N GLY A 143 0.09 -3.84 -5.77
CA GLY A 143 0.62 -5.11 -6.26
C GLY A 143 -0.48 -5.97 -6.86
N HIS A 144 -1.27 -5.39 -7.75
CA HIS A 144 -2.25 -6.11 -8.55
C HIS A 144 -1.55 -6.77 -9.76
N ASN A 145 -2.09 -7.88 -10.22
CA ASN A 145 -1.50 -8.62 -11.35
C ASN A 145 -1.58 -7.83 -12.67
N SER A 146 -2.56 -6.92 -12.80
CA SER A 146 -2.73 -6.07 -13.98
C SER A 146 -3.50 -4.80 -13.63
N VAL A 147 -3.33 -3.76 -14.47
CA VAL A 147 -4.14 -2.55 -14.44
C VAL A 147 -5.60 -2.87 -14.73
N ALA A 148 -5.87 -3.83 -15.65
CA ALA A 148 -7.22 -4.28 -15.96
C ALA A 148 -7.95 -4.81 -14.72
N PHE A 149 -7.26 -5.59 -13.85
CA PHE A 149 -7.84 -6.03 -12.58
C PHE A 149 -8.23 -4.83 -11.69
N THR A 150 -7.38 -3.81 -11.63
CA THR A 150 -7.67 -2.60 -10.84
C THR A 150 -8.89 -1.88 -11.38
N LEU A 151 -9.02 -1.71 -12.69
CA LEU A 151 -10.18 -1.09 -13.32
C LEU A 151 -11.45 -1.91 -13.12
N THR A 152 -11.40 -3.23 -13.33
CA THR A 152 -12.57 -4.10 -13.13
C THR A 152 -13.09 -4.03 -11.69
N ARG A 153 -12.17 -3.95 -10.71
CA ARG A 153 -12.57 -4.00 -9.29
C ARG A 153 -12.90 -2.64 -8.70
N TYR A 154 -12.26 -1.57 -9.19
CA TYR A 154 -12.29 -0.24 -8.59
C TYR A 154 -12.57 0.87 -9.61
N GLY A 155 -12.95 0.52 -10.85
CA GLY A 155 -13.17 1.47 -11.93
C GLY A 155 -14.12 2.60 -11.53
N GLY A 156 -15.24 2.27 -10.90
CA GLY A 156 -16.18 3.26 -10.42
C GLY A 156 -15.64 4.29 -9.42
N LEU A 157 -14.48 4.04 -8.81
CA LEU A 157 -13.83 5.06 -7.96
C LEU A 157 -13.07 6.11 -8.78
N PHE A 158 -12.76 5.83 -10.05
CA PHE A 158 -12.03 6.73 -10.95
C PHE A 158 -12.94 7.59 -11.84
N GLU A 159 -14.27 7.37 -11.79
CA GLU A 159 -15.21 7.95 -12.75
C GLU A 159 -15.63 9.41 -12.47
N ASP A 160 -15.32 9.96 -11.30
CA ASP A 160 -15.74 11.32 -10.91
C ASP A 160 -14.83 12.45 -11.45
N GLY A 161 -14.04 12.19 -12.48
CA GLY A 161 -12.96 13.08 -12.93
C GLY A 161 -13.22 13.93 -14.16
N SER A 162 -14.40 13.88 -14.80
CA SER A 162 -14.65 14.59 -16.07
C SER A 162 -14.58 16.11 -15.90
N ASP A 163 -15.26 16.67 -14.93
CA ASP A 163 -15.31 18.12 -14.71
C ASP A 163 -13.95 18.64 -14.24
N ALA A 164 -13.31 17.96 -13.29
CA ALA A 164 -11.96 18.29 -12.86
C ALA A 164 -10.88 18.08 -13.96
N ALA A 165 -11.16 17.23 -14.95
CA ALA A 165 -10.29 17.10 -16.13
C ALA A 165 -10.47 18.28 -17.09
N VAL A 166 -11.69 18.76 -17.28
CA VAL A 166 -11.99 19.97 -18.08
C VAL A 166 -11.33 21.19 -17.42
N ASP A 167 -11.49 21.39 -16.12
CA ASP A 167 -10.85 22.49 -15.40
C ASP A 167 -9.32 22.47 -15.54
N ARG A 168 -8.71 21.28 -15.52
CA ARG A 168 -7.27 21.12 -15.74
C ARG A 168 -6.86 21.38 -17.19
N LEU A 169 -7.71 21.03 -18.16
CA LEU A 169 -7.48 21.37 -19.58
C LEU A 169 -7.55 22.86 -19.78
N ASP A 170 -8.55 23.53 -19.24
CA ASP A 170 -8.69 24.98 -19.32
C ASP A 170 -7.50 25.71 -18.66
N ALA A 171 -7.04 25.20 -17.51
CA ALA A 171 -5.85 25.74 -16.85
C ALA A 171 -4.55 25.53 -17.66
N LEU A 172 -4.43 24.44 -18.42
CA LEU A 172 -3.27 24.15 -19.28
C LEU A 172 -3.30 24.89 -20.60
N LEU A 173 -4.49 25.05 -21.18
CA LEU A 173 -4.65 25.71 -22.48
C LEU A 173 -4.66 27.22 -22.35
N GLY A 174 -4.91 27.74 -21.14
CA GLY A 174 -5.07 29.16 -20.89
C GLY A 174 -6.36 29.70 -21.52
N ASP A 175 -6.84 30.83 -21.04
CA ASP A 175 -7.86 31.57 -21.75
C ASP A 175 -7.24 32.05 -23.08
N GLY A 176 -7.64 31.41 -24.19
CA GLY A 176 -7.08 31.59 -25.54
C GLY A 176 -7.06 33.02 -26.10
N SER A 177 -7.11 34.02 -25.22
CA SER A 177 -7.16 35.46 -25.56
C SER A 177 -5.81 36.18 -25.52
N LYS A 178 -4.66 35.52 -25.19
CA LYS A 178 -3.43 36.28 -24.91
C LYS A 178 -2.15 35.95 -25.65
N ASP A 179 -2.05 34.91 -26.48
CA ASP A 179 -0.85 34.82 -27.31
C ASP A 179 -1.03 33.82 -28.47
N PRO A 180 -1.04 34.26 -29.76
CA PRO A 180 -1.07 33.33 -30.91
C PRO A 180 0.22 32.53 -31.09
N ASP A 181 1.30 32.86 -30.36
CA ASP A 181 2.60 32.19 -30.46
C ASP A 181 2.88 31.15 -29.32
N ASN A 182 1.93 30.92 -28.44
CA ASN A 182 2.09 29.93 -27.37
C ASN A 182 1.93 28.50 -27.91
N VAL A 183 2.92 28.04 -28.64
CA VAL A 183 3.04 26.63 -29.05
C VAL A 183 3.44 25.80 -27.82
N LEU A 184 2.50 25.00 -27.31
CA LEU A 184 2.77 24.00 -26.26
C LEU A 184 3.93 23.09 -26.69
N GLN A 185 5.12 23.32 -26.17
CA GLN A 185 6.24 22.39 -26.32
C GLN A 185 5.94 21.13 -25.47
N LEU A 186 5.34 20.15 -26.09
CA LEU A 186 5.22 18.80 -25.52
C LEU A 186 6.63 18.22 -25.39
N HIS A 187 7.19 18.29 -24.22
CA HIS A 187 8.40 17.55 -23.88
C HIS A 187 8.07 16.05 -23.92
N THR A 188 8.34 15.43 -25.05
CA THR A 188 8.37 13.97 -25.17
C THR A 188 9.55 13.45 -24.34
N ARG A 189 9.33 13.22 -23.04
CA ARG A 189 10.25 12.44 -22.22
C ARG A 189 10.16 10.99 -22.67
N ASN A 190 11.12 10.64 -23.54
CA ASN A 190 11.61 9.29 -23.83
C ASN A 190 10.67 8.12 -23.49
N LEU A 191 9.92 7.70 -24.49
CA LEU A 191 9.46 6.33 -24.65
C LEU A 191 10.68 5.49 -25.10
N ARG A 192 11.43 4.95 -24.13
CA ARG A 192 12.31 3.80 -24.31
C ARG A 192 12.02 2.77 -23.24
#